data_39ae2c14b06db727b674928a6a507e02
#
_entry.id   39ae2c14b06db727b674928a6a507e02
#
_cell.length_a   1.000
_cell.length_b   1.000
_cell.length_c   1.000
_cell.angle_alpha   90.00
_cell.angle_beta   90.00
_cell.angle_gamma   90.00
#
_symmetry.space_group_name_H-M   'P 1'
#
loop_
_entity.id
_entity.type
_entity.pdbx_description
1 polymer ?
#
loop_
_entity_poly.entity_id
_entity_poly.type
_entity_poly.pdbx_seq_one_letter_code
_entity_poly.pdbx_strand_id
1 'polypeptide(L)'
;MSVAGLIFSNIHNSAIPELTSVRTMASVPYGCRYRLVDFPLSNMVNSGITKIGIITHNNYQSLMDHIGTGKDWDLARRSGGIRILPPFIAAYSNANAAKLYSTRLEALMGVTNFISRCTEEYIVL
;
A
#
# COMPACT_ATOMS: atom_id res chain seq x y z
N MET A 1 -23.39 2.45 2.50
CA MET A 1 -22.35 1.56 1.95
C MET A 1 -21.00 2.03 2.44
N SER A 2 -20.27 1.20 3.16
CA SER A 2 -18.94 1.53 3.65
C SER A 2 -17.89 0.75 2.85
N VAL A 3 -16.81 1.44 2.45
CA VAL A 3 -15.78 0.88 1.57
C VAL A 3 -14.39 1.20 2.13
N ALA A 4 -13.54 0.20 2.20
CA ALA A 4 -12.12 0.36 2.45
C ALA A 4 -11.33 0.19 1.14
N GLY A 5 -10.16 0.80 1.04
CA GLY A 5 -9.29 0.69 -0.12
C GLY A 5 -7.99 -0.04 0.21
N LEU A 6 -7.48 -0.80 -0.77
CA LEU A 6 -6.16 -1.39 -0.72
C LEU A 6 -5.38 -1.02 -1.98
N ILE A 7 -4.15 -0.57 -1.81
CA ILE A 7 -3.24 -0.22 -2.91
C ILE A 7 -2.04 -1.16 -2.86
N PHE A 8 -1.70 -1.73 -4.01
CA PHE A 8 -0.51 -2.57 -4.17
C PHE A 8 0.65 -1.73 -4.70
N SER A 9 1.73 -1.64 -3.95
CA SER A 9 2.84 -0.73 -4.29
C SER A 9 3.93 -1.33 -5.15
N ASN A 10 4.09 -2.65 -5.17
CA ASN A 10 5.30 -3.32 -5.67
C ASN A 10 5.11 -4.37 -6.76
N ILE A 11 3.88 -4.71 -7.14
CA ILE A 11 3.63 -5.90 -7.98
C ILE A 11 4.27 -5.80 -9.37
N HIS A 12 4.48 -4.60 -9.87
CA HIS A 12 5.03 -4.35 -11.21
C HIS A 12 6.44 -3.76 -11.20
N ASN A 13 7.19 -3.90 -10.10
CA ASN A 13 8.54 -3.33 -9.98
C ASN A 13 9.49 -3.80 -11.09
N SER A 14 9.35 -5.05 -11.54
CA SER A 14 10.18 -5.62 -12.59
C SER A 14 9.93 -5.04 -13.99
N ALA A 15 8.84 -4.29 -14.18
CA ALA A 15 8.52 -3.69 -15.47
C ALA A 15 9.47 -2.53 -15.85
N ILE A 16 9.96 -1.79 -14.86
CA ILE A 16 10.89 -0.66 -15.04
C ILE A 16 12.00 -0.70 -13.98
N PRO A 17 12.92 -1.65 -14.05
CA PRO A 17 13.92 -1.88 -13.00
C PRO A 17 14.83 -0.66 -12.77
N GLU A 18 15.08 0.16 -13.76
CA GLU A 18 15.90 1.37 -13.62
C GLU A 18 15.28 2.38 -12.64
N LEU A 19 13.96 2.45 -12.56
CA LEU A 19 13.25 3.37 -11.68
C LEU A 19 12.88 2.74 -10.33
N THR A 20 12.90 1.42 -10.23
CA THR A 20 12.46 0.69 -9.04
C THR A 20 13.60 0.01 -8.28
N SER A 21 14.85 0.31 -8.63
CA SER A 21 16.03 -0.29 -7.96
C SER A 21 16.13 0.09 -6.47
N VAL A 22 15.72 1.31 -6.11
CA VAL A 22 15.81 1.84 -4.73
C VAL A 22 14.46 2.23 -4.14
N ARG A 23 13.38 2.11 -4.91
CA ARG A 23 12.03 2.50 -4.48
C ARG A 23 10.96 1.63 -5.08
N THR A 24 9.77 1.62 -4.47
CA THR A 24 8.61 0.91 -5.00
C THR A 24 8.06 1.60 -6.26
N MET A 25 7.34 0.86 -7.09
CA MET A 25 6.63 1.44 -8.24
C MET A 25 5.72 2.59 -7.83
N ALA A 26 5.01 2.44 -6.72
CA ALA A 26 4.10 3.47 -6.20
C ALA A 26 4.80 4.79 -5.85
N SER A 27 6.09 4.76 -5.50
CA SER A 27 6.85 5.95 -5.16
C SER A 27 7.67 6.54 -6.32
N VAL A 28 7.51 6.02 -7.53
CA VAL A 28 8.16 6.59 -8.73
C VAL A 28 7.61 7.98 -9.00
N PRO A 29 8.47 9.01 -9.14
CA PRO A 29 8.04 10.36 -9.47
C PRO A 29 7.37 10.44 -10.84
N TYR A 30 6.30 11.23 -10.92
CA TYR A 30 5.57 11.48 -12.15
C TYR A 30 4.99 12.90 -12.14
N GLY A 31 5.06 13.59 -13.28
CA GLY A 31 4.48 14.92 -13.40
C GLY A 31 5.13 15.95 -12.47
N CYS A 32 6.45 15.95 -12.35
CA CYS A 32 7.30 16.86 -11.58
C CYS A 32 7.21 16.67 -10.06
N ARG A 33 6.06 16.92 -9.46
CA ARG A 33 5.88 16.93 -7.99
C ARG A 33 5.10 15.73 -7.43
N TYR A 34 4.46 14.96 -8.31
CA TYR A 34 3.64 13.84 -7.91
C TYR A 34 4.43 12.53 -7.94
N ARG A 35 3.86 11.51 -7.31
CA ARG A 35 4.29 10.12 -7.42
C ARG A 35 3.12 9.28 -7.88
N LEU A 36 3.37 8.10 -8.44
CA LEU A 36 2.31 7.27 -9.00
C LEU A 36 1.20 6.95 -7.99
N VAL A 37 1.54 6.78 -6.72
CA VAL A 37 0.57 6.50 -5.64
C VAL A 37 -0.43 7.65 -5.43
N ASP A 38 -0.08 8.88 -5.78
CA ASP A 38 -0.94 10.04 -5.54
C ASP A 38 -2.26 9.96 -6.33
N PHE A 39 -2.24 9.33 -7.50
CA PHE A 39 -3.42 9.19 -8.35
C PHE A 39 -4.47 8.24 -7.78
N PRO A 40 -4.18 6.94 -7.51
CA PRO A 40 -5.17 6.06 -6.92
C PRO A 40 -5.59 6.53 -5.52
N LEU A 41 -4.67 7.09 -4.74
CA LEU A 41 -4.97 7.60 -3.41
C LEU A 41 -5.97 8.76 -3.47
N SER A 42 -5.74 9.72 -4.37
CA SER A 42 -6.66 10.84 -4.60
C SER A 42 -8.02 10.37 -5.13
N ASN A 43 -8.03 9.40 -6.03
CA ASN A 43 -9.27 8.81 -6.54
C ASN A 43 -10.10 8.16 -5.43
N MET A 44 -9.46 7.41 -4.54
CA MET A 44 -10.13 6.78 -3.40
C MET A 44 -10.71 7.83 -2.45
N VAL A 45 -9.93 8.84 -2.09
CA VAL A 45 -10.37 9.92 -1.20
C VAL A 45 -11.52 10.70 -1.80
N ASN A 46 -11.45 11.05 -3.08
CA ASN A 46 -12.52 11.75 -3.80
C ASN A 46 -13.79 10.90 -3.94
N SER A 47 -13.66 9.59 -3.85
CA SER A 47 -14.79 8.65 -3.84
C SER A 47 -15.37 8.41 -2.44
N GLY A 48 -14.88 9.11 -1.42
CA GLY A 48 -15.35 8.99 -0.04
C GLY A 48 -14.73 7.83 0.75
N ILE A 49 -13.68 7.19 0.23
CA ILE A 49 -12.96 6.13 0.93
C ILE A 49 -11.95 6.76 1.88
N THR A 50 -12.13 6.55 3.18
CA THR A 50 -11.32 7.17 4.23
C THR A 50 -10.44 6.19 4.99
N LYS A 51 -10.59 4.89 4.74
CA LYS A 51 -9.73 3.84 5.30
C LYS A 51 -9.00 3.15 4.17
N ILE A 52 -7.69 3.37 4.09
CA ILE A 52 -6.87 2.91 2.99
C ILE A 52 -5.62 2.21 3.53
N GLY A 53 -5.39 0.99 3.06
CA GLY A 53 -4.16 0.25 3.31
C GLY A 53 -3.27 0.26 2.07
N ILE A 54 -1.99 0.48 2.25
CA ILE A 54 -1.00 0.36 1.18
C ILE A 54 -0.11 -0.83 1.47
N ILE A 55 -0.23 -1.87 0.65
CA ILE A 55 0.55 -3.08 0.78
C ILE A 55 1.93 -2.80 0.21
N THR A 56 2.93 -2.93 1.06
CA THR A 56 4.33 -2.70 0.72
C THR A 56 5.13 -3.99 0.72
N HIS A 57 6.29 -3.91 0.13
CA HIS A 57 7.22 -5.00 0.00
C HIS A 57 8.60 -4.54 0.51
N ASN A 58 9.63 -4.61 -0.32
CA ASN A 58 10.91 -4.00 -0.03
C ASN A 58 10.99 -2.57 -0.58
N ASN A 59 12.04 -1.84 -0.21
CA ASN A 59 12.31 -0.48 -0.72
C ASN A 59 11.16 0.53 -0.52
N TYR A 60 10.41 0.42 0.57
CA TYR A 60 9.22 1.24 0.82
C TYR A 60 9.52 2.56 1.57
N GLN A 61 10.78 2.84 1.91
CA GLN A 61 11.13 4.04 2.69
C GLN A 61 10.72 5.34 1.96
N SER A 62 11.02 5.43 0.67
CA SER A 62 10.64 6.60 -0.13
C SER A 62 9.13 6.80 -0.21
N LEU A 63 8.37 5.69 -0.25
CA LEU A 63 6.91 5.73 -0.21
C LEU A 63 6.40 6.25 1.14
N MET A 64 6.94 5.75 2.24
CA MET A 64 6.59 6.21 3.59
C MET A 64 6.89 7.68 3.78
N ASP A 65 8.05 8.14 3.33
CA ASP A 65 8.45 9.56 3.43
C ASP A 65 7.51 10.46 2.65
N HIS A 66 7.07 10.03 1.47
CA HIS A 66 6.15 10.79 0.63
C HIS A 66 4.74 10.87 1.22
N ILE A 67 4.21 9.76 1.70
CA ILE A 67 2.86 9.69 2.29
C ILE A 67 2.83 10.37 3.66
N GLY A 68 3.88 10.20 4.46
CA GLY A 68 3.94 10.70 5.82
C GLY A 68 2.79 10.16 6.67
N THR A 69 2.05 11.04 7.30
CA THR A 69 0.87 10.70 8.12
C THR A 69 -0.43 10.60 7.31
N GLY A 70 -0.40 10.92 6.02
CA GLY A 70 -1.60 11.03 5.18
C GLY A 70 -2.32 12.37 5.32
N LYS A 71 -1.70 13.36 5.94
CA LYS A 71 -2.28 14.69 6.20
C LYS A 71 -2.72 15.42 4.92
N ASP A 72 -1.96 15.29 3.85
CA ASP A 72 -2.23 15.97 2.59
C ASP A 72 -3.51 15.46 1.89
N TRP A 73 -3.98 14.26 2.28
CA TRP A 73 -5.23 13.66 1.80
C TRP A 73 -6.32 13.61 2.87
N ASP A 74 -6.11 14.29 4.01
CA ASP A 74 -7.00 14.21 5.18
C ASP A 74 -7.18 12.77 5.71
N LEU A 75 -6.13 11.97 5.64
CA LEU A 75 -6.10 10.57 6.07
C LEU A 75 -5.29 10.35 7.37
N ALA A 76 -4.85 11.42 8.03
CA ALA A 76 -4.23 11.36 9.35
C ALA A 76 -5.32 11.26 10.43
N ARG A 77 -6.05 10.15 10.45
CA ARG A 77 -7.21 9.94 11.31
C ARG A 77 -6.92 8.88 12.37
N ARG A 78 -7.48 9.06 13.56
CA ARG A 78 -7.39 8.08 14.63
C ARG A 78 -8.16 6.79 14.30
N SER A 79 -9.32 6.92 13.69
CA SER A 79 -10.15 5.81 13.20
C SER A 79 -10.21 5.88 11.66
N GLY A 80 -9.94 4.79 11.00
CA GLY A 80 -9.74 4.79 9.55
C GLY A 80 -8.37 5.37 9.18
N GLY A 81 -8.32 6.19 8.12
CA GLY A 81 -7.10 6.82 7.64
C GLY A 81 -6.21 5.88 6.83
N ILE A 82 -4.98 6.34 6.59
CA ILE A 82 -4.01 5.59 5.80
C ILE A 82 -3.15 4.71 6.70
N ARG A 83 -2.86 3.49 6.24
CA ARG A 83 -1.94 2.57 6.91
C ARG A 83 -1.00 1.96 5.89
N ILE A 84 0.29 1.98 6.22
CA ILE A 84 1.29 1.22 5.48
C ILE A 84 1.31 -0.19 6.05
N LEU A 85 1.15 -1.17 5.18
CA LEU A 85 1.12 -2.59 5.52
C LEU A 85 2.43 -3.24 5.04
N PRO A 86 3.42 -3.39 5.92
CA PRO A 86 4.70 -4.00 5.56
C PRO A 86 4.52 -5.50 5.28
N PRO A 87 5.48 -6.14 4.59
CA PRO A 87 5.42 -7.56 4.33
C PRO A 87 5.42 -8.33 5.66
N PHE A 88 4.54 -9.34 5.75
CA PHE A 88 4.51 -10.21 6.90
C PHE A 88 5.69 -11.18 6.86
N ILE A 89 6.60 -11.03 7.80
CA ILE A 89 7.68 -11.98 8.03
C ILE A 89 7.29 -12.80 9.26
N ALA A 90 6.93 -14.06 9.05
CA ALA A 90 6.63 -14.94 10.16
C ALA A 90 7.95 -15.24 10.93
N ALA A 91 7.99 -14.88 12.20
CA ALA A 91 9.18 -15.02 13.05
C ALA A 91 9.66 -16.48 13.23
N TYR A 92 8.86 -17.45 12.83
CA TYR A 92 9.08 -18.88 13.03
C TYR A 92 9.06 -19.72 11.75
N SER A 93 8.96 -19.13 10.57
CA SER A 93 9.08 -19.89 9.34
C SER A 93 10.55 -20.03 8.96
N ASN A 94 10.96 -21.29 8.74
CA ASN A 94 12.30 -21.64 8.30
C ASN A 94 12.81 -20.70 7.19
N ALA A 95 14.12 -20.52 7.11
CA ALA A 95 14.87 -19.55 6.30
C ALA A 95 14.51 -19.40 4.80
N ASN A 96 13.56 -20.17 4.29
CA ASN A 96 12.99 -20.06 2.94
C ASN A 96 11.73 -19.20 2.85
N ALA A 97 11.32 -18.56 3.92
CA ALA A 97 10.02 -17.89 4.02
C ALA A 97 10.06 -16.36 3.97
N ALA A 98 11.15 -15.78 3.57
CA ALA A 98 11.13 -14.42 3.04
C ALA A 98 10.52 -14.43 1.62
N LYS A 99 9.40 -15.15 1.44
CA LYS A 99 8.71 -15.22 0.18
C LYS A 99 7.97 -13.92 -0.03
N LEU A 100 8.62 -13.06 -0.75
CA LEU A 100 8.07 -11.81 -1.21
C LEU A 100 6.86 -12.11 -2.12
N TYR A 101 5.80 -11.33 -1.99
CA TYR A 101 4.58 -11.51 -2.77
C TYR A 101 4.87 -11.44 -4.27
N SER A 102 4.54 -12.49 -5.01
CA SER A 102 4.64 -12.51 -6.46
C SER A 102 3.31 -12.16 -7.13
N THR A 103 2.20 -12.33 -6.42
CA THR A 103 0.85 -12.08 -6.94
C THR A 103 0.05 -11.19 -6.00
N ARG A 104 -1.01 -10.58 -6.52
CA ARG A 104 -1.96 -9.80 -5.71
C ARG A 104 -2.64 -10.65 -4.65
N LEU A 105 -2.96 -11.90 -4.98
CA LEU A 105 -3.60 -12.81 -4.03
C LEU A 105 -2.68 -13.13 -2.85
N GLU A 106 -1.41 -13.40 -3.09
CA GLU A 106 -0.43 -13.62 -2.02
C GLU A 106 -0.29 -12.39 -1.13
N ALA A 107 -0.28 -11.18 -1.72
CA ALA A 107 -0.25 -9.94 -0.97
C ALA A 107 -1.50 -9.76 -0.09
N LEU A 108 -2.68 -10.09 -0.61
CA LEU A 108 -3.92 -10.07 0.17
C LEU A 108 -3.90 -11.06 1.34
N MET A 109 -3.37 -12.26 1.12
CA MET A 109 -3.21 -13.24 2.19
C MET A 109 -2.28 -12.75 3.29
N GLY A 110 -1.26 -11.97 2.94
CA GLY A 110 -0.32 -11.37 3.90
C GLY A 110 -0.93 -10.25 4.75
N VAL A 111 -2.07 -9.68 4.36
CA VAL A 111 -2.73 -8.58 5.07
C VAL A 111 -4.09 -8.96 5.64
N THR A 112 -4.32 -10.25 5.89
CA THR A 112 -5.58 -10.76 6.46
C THR A 112 -5.93 -10.11 7.81
N ASN A 113 -4.92 -9.76 8.61
CA ASN A 113 -5.16 -9.05 9.87
C ASN A 113 -5.75 -7.65 9.68
N PHE A 114 -5.34 -6.94 8.65
CA PHE A 114 -5.94 -5.66 8.29
C PHE A 114 -7.38 -5.85 7.82
N ILE A 115 -7.60 -6.80 6.94
CA ILE A 115 -8.92 -7.12 6.38
C ILE A 115 -9.89 -7.54 7.48
N SER A 116 -9.46 -8.40 8.40
CA SER A 116 -10.30 -8.88 9.50
C SER A 116 -10.72 -7.78 10.50
N ARG A 117 -9.94 -6.70 10.57
CA ARG A 117 -10.25 -5.53 11.39
C ARG A 117 -11.07 -4.47 10.67
N CYS A 118 -11.33 -4.66 9.38
CA CYS A 118 -12.20 -3.79 8.62
C CYS A 118 -13.66 -4.05 9.02
N THR A 119 -14.39 -2.98 9.32
CA THR A 119 -15.83 -3.02 9.57
C THR A 119 -16.63 -2.64 8.33
N GLU A 120 -15.93 -2.27 7.27
CA GLU A 120 -16.48 -1.87 5.99
C GLU A 120 -17.04 -3.10 5.25
N GLU A 121 -18.14 -2.87 4.51
CA GLU A 121 -18.83 -3.94 3.77
C GLU A 121 -18.07 -4.40 2.52
N TYR A 122 -17.31 -3.49 1.92
CA TYR A 122 -16.61 -3.72 0.67
C TYR A 122 -15.16 -3.27 0.75
N ILE A 123 -14.31 -3.94 -0.04
CA ILE A 123 -12.91 -3.57 -0.22
C ILE A 123 -12.65 -3.38 -1.71
N VAL A 124 -12.14 -2.20 -2.06
CA VAL A 124 -11.68 -1.87 -3.42
C VAL A 124 -10.18 -2.12 -3.51
N LEU A 125 -9.75 -2.80 -4.57
CA LEU A 125 -8.35 -3.13 -4.86
C LEU A 125 -7.80 -2.28 -6.00
#